data_0b214e4580529a4de85eb443458450a9
#
_entry.id   0b214e4580529a4de85eb443458450a9
#
_cell.length_a   1.000
_cell.length_b   1.000
_cell.length_c   1.000
_cell.angle_alpha   90.00
_cell.angle_beta   90.00
_cell.angle_gamma   90.00
#
_symmetry.space_group_name_H-M   'P 1'
#
loop_
_entity.id
_entity.type
_entity.pdbx_description
1 polymer ?
#
loop_
_entity_poly.entity_id
_entity_poly.type
_entity_poly.pdbx_seq_one_letter_code
_entity_poly.pdbx_strand_id
1 'polypeptide(L)'
;MNANVFGCYAEYLFATKAMENGFVVSFPLLHSSHYDCIVDSPNGLFKVQIKAINENNRTRNRIFLSDRSGKKYKKNDVDFFAVYSAERKGFFIFKNDGKIKSFTLGLEKYSNYFNNFAAM
;
A
#
# COMPACT_ATOMS: atom_id res chain seq x y z
N MET A 1 15.17 11.82 2.13
CA MET A 1 15.19 10.49 2.75
C MET A 1 15.78 9.48 1.78
N ASN A 2 16.56 8.53 2.28
CA ASN A 2 16.92 7.40 1.43
C ASN A 2 15.73 6.45 1.26
N ALA A 3 15.87 5.47 0.38
CA ALA A 3 14.75 4.57 0.04
C ALA A 3 14.22 3.78 1.24
N ASN A 4 15.12 3.32 2.13
CA ASN A 4 14.70 2.56 3.30
C ASN A 4 13.89 3.41 4.28
N VAL A 5 14.34 4.63 4.52
CA VAL A 5 13.65 5.56 5.40
C VAL A 5 12.31 5.96 4.79
N PHE A 6 12.28 6.21 3.48
CA PHE A 6 11.06 6.59 2.79
C PHE A 6 10.00 5.48 2.85
N GLY A 7 10.41 4.23 2.66
CA GLY A 7 9.49 3.09 2.78
C GLY A 7 8.91 2.97 4.19
N CYS A 8 9.76 3.09 5.19
CA CYS A 8 9.34 3.05 6.58
C CYS A 8 8.38 4.22 6.92
N TYR A 9 8.73 5.42 6.44
CA TYR A 9 7.87 6.59 6.58
C TYR A 9 6.48 6.34 6.01
N ALA A 10 6.41 5.78 4.81
CA ALA A 10 5.13 5.49 4.16
C ALA A 10 4.28 4.50 4.97
N GLU A 11 4.91 3.48 5.59
CA GLU A 11 4.19 2.51 6.41
C GLU A 11 3.59 3.16 7.65
N TYR A 12 4.36 3.99 8.35
CA TYR A 12 3.85 4.68 9.54
C TYR A 12 2.81 5.75 9.17
N LEU A 13 3.00 6.42 8.04
CA LEU A 13 2.02 7.40 7.56
C LEU A 13 0.70 6.71 7.21
N PHE A 14 0.76 5.54 6.58
CA PHE A 14 -0.44 4.75 6.31
C PHE A 14 -1.18 4.43 7.63
N ALA A 15 -0.45 3.94 8.63
CA ALA A 15 -1.04 3.61 9.92
C ALA A 15 -1.71 4.83 10.55
N THR A 16 -1.05 5.99 10.48
CA THR A 16 -1.59 7.24 11.01
C THR A 16 -2.90 7.61 10.30
N LYS A 17 -2.91 7.54 8.97
CA LYS A 17 -4.11 7.85 8.18
C LYS A 17 -5.24 6.86 8.44
N ALA A 18 -4.92 5.58 8.57
CA ALA A 18 -5.91 4.55 8.91
C ALA A 18 -6.55 4.85 10.27
N MET A 19 -5.74 5.22 11.26
CA MET A 19 -6.25 5.60 12.58
C MET A 19 -7.12 6.85 12.53
N GLU A 20 -6.79 7.82 11.69
CA GLU A 20 -7.65 8.98 11.47
C GLU A 20 -9.03 8.60 10.93
N ASN A 21 -9.12 7.47 10.25
CA ASN A 21 -10.38 6.91 9.75
C ASN A 21 -11.06 6.01 10.77
N GLY A 22 -10.56 5.95 12.00
CA GLY A 22 -11.15 5.17 13.08
C GLY A 22 -10.76 3.70 13.09
N PHE A 23 -9.78 3.29 12.28
CA PHE A 23 -9.32 1.90 12.22
C PHE A 23 -8.23 1.64 13.26
N VAL A 24 -8.10 0.37 13.66
CA VAL A 24 -6.99 -0.09 14.49
C VAL A 24 -5.96 -0.77 13.57
N VAL A 25 -4.68 -0.49 13.78
CA VAL A 25 -3.61 -1.03 12.93
C VAL A 25 -2.66 -1.86 13.77
N SER A 26 -2.29 -3.04 13.25
CA SER A 26 -1.31 -3.93 13.86
C SER A 26 -0.19 -4.23 12.87
N PHE A 27 1.03 -4.31 13.38
CA PHE A 27 2.20 -4.65 12.57
C PHE A 27 2.64 -6.08 12.87
N PRO A 28 3.06 -6.87 11.86
CA PRO A 28 3.58 -8.20 12.10
C PRO A 28 4.95 -8.12 12.78
N LEU A 29 5.27 -9.11 13.62
CA LEU A 29 6.57 -9.19 14.26
C LEU A 29 7.66 -9.60 13.27
N LEU A 30 7.32 -10.43 12.27
CA LEU A 30 8.30 -10.97 11.33
C LEU A 30 8.41 -10.11 10.09
N HIS A 31 9.65 -9.80 9.72
CA HIS A 31 9.94 -9.03 8.51
C HIS A 31 9.67 -9.82 7.23
N SER A 32 9.57 -11.14 7.31
CA SER A 32 9.30 -12.01 6.16
C SER A 32 7.82 -12.10 5.81
N SER A 33 6.96 -11.40 6.51
CA SER A 33 5.53 -11.38 6.23
C SER A 33 5.26 -10.80 4.85
N HIS A 34 4.24 -11.33 4.16
CA HIS A 34 3.82 -10.82 2.86
C HIS A 34 3.12 -9.46 2.95
N TYR A 35 2.66 -9.08 4.12
CA TYR A 35 1.96 -7.82 4.35
C TYR A 35 2.70 -6.97 5.37
N ASP A 36 2.51 -5.67 5.29
CA ASP A 36 3.16 -4.71 6.18
C ASP A 36 2.36 -4.41 7.43
N CYS A 37 1.04 -4.51 7.35
CA CYS A 37 0.18 -4.29 8.50
C CYS A 37 -1.17 -4.99 8.33
N ILE A 38 -1.90 -5.06 9.44
CA ILE A 38 -3.30 -5.49 9.44
C ILE A 38 -4.14 -4.29 9.84
N VAL A 39 -5.17 -4.01 9.05
CA VAL A 39 -6.18 -3.00 9.36
C VAL A 39 -7.40 -3.71 9.91
N ASP A 40 -7.77 -3.35 11.14
CA ASP A 40 -8.97 -3.82 11.80
C ASP A 40 -10.03 -2.73 11.66
N SER A 41 -11.04 -3.00 10.85
CA SER A 41 -12.14 -2.08 10.59
C SER A 41 -13.48 -2.74 10.91
N PRO A 42 -14.60 -1.99 10.89
CA PRO A 42 -15.91 -2.60 11.07
C PRO A 42 -16.22 -3.70 10.03
N ASN A 43 -15.57 -3.67 8.88
CA ASN A 43 -15.79 -4.64 7.82
C ASN A 43 -14.93 -5.90 7.93
N GLY A 44 -13.94 -5.91 8.83
CA GLY A 44 -13.10 -7.07 9.05
C GLY A 44 -11.62 -6.74 9.27
N LEU A 45 -10.81 -7.79 9.22
CA LEU A 45 -9.35 -7.70 9.35
C LEU A 45 -8.74 -7.83 7.96
N PHE A 46 -7.97 -6.83 7.53
CA PHE A 46 -7.39 -6.81 6.19
C PHE A 46 -5.87 -6.74 6.25
N LYS A 47 -5.22 -7.62 5.52
CA LYS A 47 -3.76 -7.60 5.33
C LYS A 47 -3.43 -6.59 4.25
N VAL A 48 -2.56 -5.64 4.55
CA VAL A 48 -2.21 -4.55 3.62
C VAL A 48 -0.72 -4.55 3.35
N GLN A 49 -0.37 -4.54 2.06
CA GLN A 49 1.00 -4.33 1.60
C GLN A 49 1.14 -2.88 1.16
N ILE A 50 2.14 -2.20 1.71
CA ILE A 50 2.35 -0.78 1.46
C ILE A 50 3.55 -0.62 0.52
N LYS A 51 3.37 0.18 -0.51
CA LYS A 51 4.42 0.54 -1.46
C LYS A 51 4.50 2.05 -1.53
N ALA A 52 5.64 2.58 -1.93
CA ALA A 52 5.83 4.02 -2.01
C ALA A 52 6.52 4.40 -3.31
N ILE A 53 6.03 5.46 -3.93
CA ILE A 53 6.60 6.03 -5.14
C ILE A 53 7.04 7.45 -4.82
N ASN A 54 8.33 7.74 -5.05
CA ASN A 54 8.86 9.08 -4.94
C ASN A 54 9.11 9.65 -6.34
N GLU A 55 8.12 10.35 -6.87
CA GLU A 55 8.16 10.95 -8.21
C GLU A 55 9.27 12.00 -8.31
N ASN A 56 9.67 12.60 -7.20
CA ASN A 56 10.73 13.60 -7.16
C ASN A 56 12.11 13.01 -7.53
N ASN A 57 12.25 11.70 -7.48
CA ASN A 57 13.44 10.99 -7.92
C ASN A 57 13.31 10.54 -9.36
N ARG A 58 12.88 11.42 -10.27
CA ARG A 58 12.77 11.20 -11.67
C ARG A 58 11.50 10.59 -12.11
N THR A 59 11.56 9.79 -13.02
CA THR A 59 10.54 9.27 -13.89
C THR A 59 9.76 8.09 -13.34
N ARG A 60 9.93 7.72 -12.09
CA ARG A 60 9.21 6.57 -11.57
C ARG A 60 7.78 6.92 -11.25
N ASN A 61 6.92 6.52 -12.17
CA ASN A 61 5.48 6.57 -11.95
C ASN A 61 4.85 5.17 -11.89
N ARG A 62 5.68 4.12 -11.99
CA ARG A 62 5.23 2.73 -11.99
C ARG A 62 5.95 1.93 -10.92
N ILE A 63 5.23 1.08 -10.22
CA ILE A 63 5.80 0.19 -9.22
C ILE A 63 5.29 -1.23 -9.45
N PHE A 64 6.19 -2.20 -9.28
CA PHE A 64 5.82 -3.60 -9.37
C PHE A 64 5.23 -4.09 -8.06
N LEU A 65 4.12 -4.80 -8.15
CA LEU A 65 3.43 -5.40 -7.02
C LEU A 65 3.83 -6.86 -6.93
N SER A 66 5.08 -7.08 -6.50
CA SER A 66 5.66 -8.41 -6.39
C SER A 66 6.42 -8.55 -5.08
N ASP A 67 6.61 -9.78 -4.65
CA ASP A 67 7.40 -10.09 -3.47
C ASP A 67 8.90 -9.99 -3.78
N ARG A 68 9.75 -10.30 -2.78
CA ARG A 68 11.21 -10.22 -2.95
C ARG A 68 11.75 -11.15 -4.02
N SER A 69 11.05 -12.25 -4.30
CA SER A 69 11.45 -13.21 -5.33
C SER A 69 10.98 -12.81 -6.73
N GLY A 70 10.27 -11.70 -6.86
CA GLY A 70 9.73 -11.23 -8.12
C GLY A 70 8.39 -11.84 -8.50
N LYS A 71 7.80 -12.65 -7.63
CA LYS A 71 6.49 -13.24 -7.89
C LYS A 71 5.38 -12.28 -7.45
N LYS A 72 4.30 -12.23 -8.23
CA LYS A 72 3.13 -11.45 -7.82
C LYS A 72 2.53 -12.06 -6.55
N TYR A 73 1.91 -11.21 -5.74
CA TYR A 73 1.24 -11.65 -4.53
C TYR A 73 0.00 -12.46 -4.88
N LYS A 74 -0.17 -13.59 -4.22
CA LYS A 74 -1.38 -14.39 -4.32
C LYS A 74 -2.53 -13.67 -3.62
N LYS A 75 -3.75 -13.97 -4.02
CA LYS A 75 -4.95 -13.33 -3.46
C LYS A 75 -5.03 -13.46 -1.94
N ASN A 76 -4.56 -14.58 -1.37
CA ASN A 76 -4.61 -14.83 0.06
C ASN A 76 -3.42 -14.26 0.84
N ASP A 77 -2.38 -13.81 0.16
CA ASP A 77 -1.19 -13.26 0.82
C ASP A 77 -1.45 -11.85 1.33
N VAL A 78 -2.20 -11.08 0.57
CA VAL A 78 -2.47 -9.66 0.81
C VAL A 78 -3.89 -9.36 0.35
N ASP A 79 -4.65 -8.64 1.16
CA ASP A 79 -6.02 -8.26 0.82
C ASP A 79 -6.05 -6.95 0.04
N PHE A 80 -5.22 -5.99 0.42
CA PHE A 80 -5.18 -4.67 -0.20
C PHE A 80 -3.75 -4.22 -0.44
N PHE A 81 -3.57 -3.46 -1.50
CA PHE A 81 -2.36 -2.67 -1.73
C PHE A 81 -2.66 -1.22 -1.37
N ALA A 82 -1.68 -0.56 -0.75
CA ALA A 82 -1.73 0.87 -0.50
C ALA A 82 -0.44 1.48 -1.07
N VAL A 83 -0.56 2.27 -2.12
CA VAL A 83 0.58 2.86 -2.82
C VAL A 83 0.64 4.35 -2.50
N TYR A 84 1.71 4.75 -1.80
CA TYR A 84 1.93 6.14 -1.44
C TYR A 84 2.57 6.91 -2.59
N SER A 85 2.00 8.06 -2.91
CA SER A 85 2.58 9.02 -3.84
C SER A 85 3.15 10.19 -3.04
N ALA A 86 4.46 10.40 -3.13
CA ALA A 86 5.12 11.51 -2.43
C ALA A 86 4.63 12.86 -2.95
N GLU A 87 4.41 12.98 -4.24
CA GLU A 87 3.93 14.23 -4.87
C GLU A 87 2.50 14.53 -4.46
N ARG A 88 1.63 13.54 -4.51
CA ARG A 88 0.21 13.72 -4.20
C ARG A 88 -0.09 13.65 -2.70
N LYS A 89 0.89 13.22 -1.91
CA LYS A 89 0.78 13.12 -0.44
C LYS A 89 -0.42 12.30 0.01
N GLY A 90 -0.63 11.17 -0.64
CA GLY A 90 -1.74 10.27 -0.32
C GLY A 90 -1.53 8.88 -0.85
N PHE A 91 -2.47 8.01 -0.55
CA PHE A 91 -2.41 6.58 -0.85
C PHE A 91 -3.45 6.18 -1.87
N PHE A 92 -3.05 5.39 -2.86
CA PHE A 92 -3.98 4.68 -3.72
C PHE A 92 -4.23 3.31 -3.09
N ILE A 93 -5.49 3.04 -2.74
CA ILE A 93 -5.88 1.85 -1.98
C ILE A 93 -6.82 1.01 -2.83
N PHE A 94 -6.44 -0.23 -3.09
CA PHE A 94 -7.21 -1.13 -3.95
C PHE A 94 -7.02 -2.59 -3.57
N LYS A 95 -8.01 -3.40 -3.88
CA LYS A 95 -7.98 -4.83 -3.57
C LYS A 95 -6.94 -5.57 -4.40
N ASN A 96 -6.32 -6.56 -3.77
CA ASN A 96 -5.49 -7.55 -4.47
C ASN A 96 -6.42 -8.59 -5.10
N ASP A 97 -6.55 -8.56 -6.41
CA ASP A 97 -7.36 -9.53 -7.16
C ASP A 97 -6.59 -10.80 -7.52
N GLY A 98 -5.33 -10.88 -7.10
CA GLY A 98 -4.44 -12.01 -7.42
C GLY A 98 -3.86 -11.97 -8.83
N LYS A 99 -4.23 -10.96 -9.62
CA LYS A 99 -3.81 -10.82 -11.03
C LYS A 99 -2.94 -9.60 -11.27
N ILE A 100 -3.10 -8.56 -10.46
CA ILE A 100 -2.39 -7.29 -10.66
C ILE A 100 -0.89 -7.47 -10.44
N LYS A 101 -0.08 -6.98 -11.37
CA LYS A 101 1.37 -7.11 -11.34
C LYS A 101 2.08 -5.78 -11.11
N SER A 102 1.43 -4.68 -11.43
CA SER A 102 2.02 -3.35 -11.31
C SER A 102 0.95 -2.30 -11.16
N PHE A 103 1.37 -1.14 -10.64
CA PHE A 103 0.54 0.05 -10.50
C PHE A 103 1.26 1.20 -11.18
N THR A 104 0.53 1.98 -11.97
CA THR A 104 1.09 3.15 -12.67
C THR A 104 0.32 4.39 -12.26
N LEU A 105 1.04 5.37 -11.71
CA LEU A 105 0.46 6.67 -11.36
C LEU A 105 -0.03 7.40 -12.59
N GLY A 106 -1.05 8.23 -12.41
CA GLY A 106 -1.56 9.11 -13.46
C GLY A 106 -2.58 8.47 -14.37
N LEU A 107 -2.84 7.18 -14.23
CA LEU A 107 -3.89 6.54 -15.01
C LEU A 107 -5.26 6.86 -14.39
N GLU A 108 -6.16 7.37 -15.20
CA GLU A 108 -7.50 7.77 -14.75
C GLU A 108 -8.27 6.63 -14.10
N LYS A 109 -8.05 5.40 -14.56
CA LYS A 109 -8.73 4.23 -13.99
C LYS A 109 -8.43 4.02 -12.50
N TYR A 110 -7.36 4.62 -11.97
CA TYR A 110 -7.01 4.50 -10.56
C TYR A 110 -7.44 5.71 -9.72
N SER A 111 -8.04 6.73 -10.33
CA SER A 111 -8.36 7.99 -9.62
C SER A 111 -9.28 7.78 -8.42
N ASN A 112 -10.20 6.83 -8.51
CA ASN A 112 -11.15 6.53 -7.43
C ASN A 112 -10.50 5.79 -6.25
N TYR A 113 -9.27 5.35 -6.39
CA TYR A 113 -8.55 4.64 -5.34
C TYR A 113 -7.82 5.58 -4.40
N PHE A 114 -7.72 6.87 -4.76
CA PHE A 114 -6.93 7.82 -3.97
C PHE A 114 -7.58 8.08 -2.62
N ASN A 115 -6.82 7.78 -1.55
CA ASN A 115 -7.26 7.88 -0.16
C ASN A 115 -8.57 7.15 0.12
N ASN A 116 -8.79 6.04 -0.58
CA ASN A 116 -10.02 5.27 -0.46
C ASN A 116 -9.97 4.32 0.74
N PHE A 117 -9.81 4.87 1.94
CA PHE A 117 -9.85 4.07 3.17
C PHE A 117 -11.21 3.42 3.39
N ALA A 118 -12.26 4.00 2.81
CA ALA A 118 -13.61 3.45 2.92
C ALA A 118 -13.75 2.06 2.28
N ALA A 119 -12.78 1.65 1.42
CA ALA A 119 -12.78 0.31 0.83
C ALA A 119 -12.54 -0.78 1.88
N MET A 120 -11.95 -0.41 2.99
CA MET A 120 -11.67 -1.32 4.10
C MET A 120 -12.64 -1.09 5.24
#